data_cceeb2e0adbd051b9f963c63a31e285d
#
_entry.id   cceeb2e0adbd051b9f963c63a31e285d
#
_cell.length_a   1.000
_cell.length_b   1.000
_cell.length_c   1.000
_cell.angle_alpha   90.00
_cell.angle_beta   90.00
_cell.angle_gamma   90.00
#
_symmetry.space_group_name_H-M   'P 1'
#
loop_
_entity.id
_entity.type
_entity.pdbx_description
1 polymer ?
#
loop_
_entity_poly.entity_id
_entity_poly.type
_entity_poly.pdbx_seq_one_letter_code
_entity_poly.pdbx_strand_id
1 'polypeptide(L)'
;MIFHFTDTEVASTCSGFLCDAIPVVTTPLELVRVLSVGITVLLMIGHVQDGIETCQDERERLSAERDAFQTFLNRMRSIDPAVTNSSPGAATDPRGTQHPTLADTCPGDATLKNVLSAYKETIQSLPHYREEYDETLTENLSAELGQDIVTSLATNKVLVPATKRALVERSQEAIDSRTNLIEAITAEIDSLTDAQADLEAIETRRQKLRTHLEGVKRNQSEAAFDVLCSLRELESEVDDVAQRRQETLQNPPVRESTTSPSRTDHIEFYEYLYGVEEVPRYPILSAAAELGSTIRAGQEQVIKYM
;
A
#
# COMPACT_ATOMS: atom_id res chain seq x y z
N MET A 1 -20.10 -37.12 -53.16
CA MET A 1 -18.65 -37.26 -52.95
C MET A 1 -18.46 -37.67 -51.53
N ILE A 2 -18.14 -38.94 -51.29
CA ILE A 2 -18.01 -39.56 -49.97
C ILE A 2 -16.52 -39.60 -49.68
N PHE A 3 -16.03 -38.90 -48.65
CA PHE A 3 -14.65 -39.04 -48.19
C PHE A 3 -14.59 -40.10 -47.08
N HIS A 4 -13.94 -41.21 -47.42
CA HIS A 4 -13.49 -42.22 -46.47
C HIS A 4 -12.24 -41.70 -45.76
N PHE A 5 -12.26 -41.62 -44.43
CA PHE A 5 -11.05 -41.50 -43.62
C PHE A 5 -10.62 -42.92 -43.21
N THR A 6 -9.46 -43.31 -43.69
CA THR A 6 -8.78 -44.54 -43.29
C THR A 6 -8.05 -44.32 -41.97
N ASP A 7 -8.36 -45.21 -41.00
CA ASP A 7 -7.59 -45.38 -39.76
C ASP A 7 -6.13 -45.72 -40.09
N THR A 8 -5.22 -44.92 -39.58
CA THR A 8 -3.81 -45.25 -39.55
C THR A 8 -3.40 -45.45 -38.09
N GLU A 9 -3.29 -46.74 -37.70
CA GLU A 9 -2.62 -47.14 -36.47
C GLU A 9 -1.17 -46.63 -36.47
N VAL A 10 -0.84 -45.74 -35.58
CA VAL A 10 0.54 -45.43 -35.26
C VAL A 10 0.87 -46.08 -33.93
N ALA A 11 1.39 -47.28 -33.99
CA ALA A 11 2.08 -47.89 -32.85
C ALA A 11 3.42 -47.21 -32.65
N SER A 12 3.51 -46.25 -31.73
CA SER A 12 4.77 -45.73 -31.27
C SER A 12 5.13 -46.34 -29.92
N THR A 13 6.10 -47.23 -29.98
CA THR A 13 6.81 -47.76 -28.79
C THR A 13 7.66 -46.66 -28.16
N CYS A 14 7.19 -46.03 -27.09
CA CYS A 14 8.00 -45.19 -26.22
C CYS A 14 8.60 -46.05 -25.12
N SER A 15 9.89 -46.35 -25.25
CA SER A 15 10.71 -46.85 -24.15
C SER A 15 11.48 -45.66 -23.53
N GLY A 16 11.03 -45.15 -22.41
CA GLY A 16 11.74 -44.10 -21.71
C GLY A 16 11.04 -43.69 -20.42
N PHE A 17 11.79 -43.48 -19.38
CA PHE A 17 11.48 -43.24 -17.97
C PHE A 17 10.55 -42.01 -17.67
N LEU A 18 9.92 -41.43 -18.65
CA LEU A 18 9.07 -40.22 -18.55
C LEU A 18 7.57 -40.45 -18.81
N CYS A 19 7.14 -41.70 -19.08
CA CYS A 19 5.75 -41.99 -19.39
C CYS A 19 4.85 -42.31 -18.20
N ASP A 20 5.39 -42.39 -16.96
CA ASP A 20 4.59 -42.79 -15.79
C ASP A 20 4.03 -41.62 -14.94
N ALA A 21 4.18 -40.36 -15.38
CA ALA A 21 3.82 -39.20 -14.55
C ALA A 21 2.66 -38.34 -15.11
N ILE A 22 1.99 -38.77 -16.20
CA ILE A 22 0.81 -38.04 -16.67
C ILE A 22 -0.43 -38.86 -16.35
N PRO A 23 -1.25 -38.48 -15.35
CA PRO A 23 -2.57 -39.09 -15.20
C PRO A 23 -3.35 -38.85 -16.49
N VAL A 24 -3.85 -39.92 -17.11
CA VAL A 24 -4.69 -39.83 -18.31
C VAL A 24 -5.96 -39.07 -17.93
N VAL A 25 -5.99 -37.80 -18.28
CA VAL A 25 -7.20 -36.96 -18.17
C VAL A 25 -8.18 -37.48 -19.23
N THR A 26 -9.12 -38.30 -18.77
CA THR A 26 -9.99 -39.10 -19.66
C THR A 26 -11.20 -38.35 -20.22
N THR A 27 -11.41 -37.06 -19.80
CA THR A 27 -12.48 -36.21 -20.38
C THR A 27 -12.06 -34.75 -20.48
N PRO A 28 -12.50 -34.01 -21.56
CA PRO A 28 -12.23 -32.59 -21.69
C PRO A 28 -12.80 -31.75 -20.52
N LEU A 29 -13.82 -32.25 -19.85
CA LEU A 29 -14.45 -31.61 -18.69
C LEU A 29 -13.52 -31.63 -17.45
N GLU A 30 -12.75 -32.69 -17.28
CA GLU A 30 -11.76 -32.81 -16.19
C GLU A 30 -10.58 -31.85 -16.41
N LEU A 31 -10.11 -31.71 -17.64
CA LEU A 31 -9.06 -30.76 -18.00
C LEU A 31 -9.48 -29.32 -17.74
N VAL A 32 -10.70 -28.95 -18.07
CA VAL A 32 -11.27 -27.62 -17.81
C VAL A 32 -11.36 -27.34 -16.31
N ARG A 33 -11.75 -28.32 -15.51
CA ARG A 33 -11.80 -28.19 -14.03
C ARG A 33 -10.42 -28.01 -13.41
N VAL A 34 -9.42 -28.78 -13.83
CA VAL A 34 -8.05 -28.68 -13.35
C VAL A 34 -7.45 -27.31 -13.69
N LEU A 35 -7.66 -26.84 -14.92
CA LEU A 35 -7.22 -25.52 -15.35
C LEU A 35 -7.94 -24.40 -14.60
N SER A 36 -9.26 -24.51 -14.38
CA SER A 36 -10.02 -23.47 -13.67
C SER A 36 -9.56 -23.29 -12.22
N VAL A 37 -9.33 -24.37 -11.49
CA VAL A 37 -8.83 -24.31 -10.10
C VAL A 37 -7.42 -23.73 -10.04
N GLY A 38 -6.53 -24.08 -10.96
CA GLY A 38 -5.17 -23.51 -11.01
C GLY A 38 -5.18 -22.01 -11.31
N ILE A 39 -6.06 -21.55 -12.19
CA ILE A 39 -6.24 -20.13 -12.51
C ILE A 39 -6.82 -19.36 -11.32
N THR A 40 -7.79 -19.93 -10.61
CA THR A 40 -8.40 -19.28 -9.43
C THR A 40 -7.36 -19.02 -8.34
N VAL A 41 -6.50 -19.98 -8.03
CA VAL A 41 -5.42 -19.83 -7.03
C VAL A 41 -4.40 -18.78 -7.45
N LEU A 42 -4.03 -18.75 -8.73
CA LEU A 42 -3.12 -17.72 -9.27
C LEU A 42 -3.73 -16.31 -9.15
N LEU A 43 -5.02 -16.16 -9.40
CA LEU A 43 -5.73 -14.88 -9.23
C LEU A 43 -5.82 -14.45 -7.78
N MET A 44 -6.06 -15.40 -6.85
CA MET A 44 -6.09 -15.11 -5.40
C MET A 44 -4.77 -14.54 -4.89
N ILE A 45 -3.65 -15.18 -5.26
CA ILE A 45 -2.30 -14.74 -4.89
C ILE A 45 -2.01 -13.38 -5.54
N GLY A 46 -2.41 -13.17 -6.80
CA GLY A 46 -2.24 -11.93 -7.52
C GLY A 46 -2.86 -10.74 -6.77
N HIS A 47 -4.11 -10.81 -6.38
CA HIS A 47 -4.77 -9.69 -5.68
C HIS A 47 -4.16 -9.32 -4.33
N VAL A 48 -3.65 -10.31 -3.59
CA VAL A 48 -2.94 -10.02 -2.33
C VAL A 48 -1.59 -9.40 -2.62
N GLN A 49 -0.89 -9.90 -3.63
CA GLN A 49 0.40 -9.36 -4.05
C GLN A 49 0.25 -7.92 -4.56
N ASP A 50 -0.77 -7.63 -5.37
CA ASP A 50 -1.08 -6.28 -5.84
C ASP A 50 -1.33 -5.33 -4.66
N GLY A 51 -2.04 -5.81 -3.62
CA GLY A 51 -2.25 -5.05 -2.39
C GLY A 51 -0.96 -4.77 -1.62
N ILE A 52 -0.06 -5.73 -1.53
CA ILE A 52 1.26 -5.56 -0.91
C ILE A 52 2.11 -4.55 -1.68
N GLU A 53 2.14 -4.64 -3.01
CA GLU A 53 2.88 -3.73 -3.89
C GLU A 53 2.35 -2.30 -3.75
N THR A 54 1.03 -2.11 -3.76
CA THR A 54 0.39 -0.80 -3.53
C THR A 54 0.83 -0.20 -2.20
N CYS A 55 0.84 -0.99 -1.12
CA CYS A 55 1.30 -0.53 0.19
C CYS A 55 2.80 -0.20 0.20
N GLN A 56 3.62 -0.96 -0.52
CA GLN A 56 5.07 -0.72 -0.61
C GLN A 56 5.37 0.58 -1.36
N ASP A 57 4.72 0.81 -2.48
CA ASP A 57 4.87 2.02 -3.29
C ASP A 57 4.47 3.26 -2.49
N GLU A 58 3.34 3.19 -1.77
CA GLU A 58 2.88 4.29 -0.93
C GLU A 58 3.82 4.55 0.26
N ARG A 59 4.35 3.50 0.89
CA ARG A 59 5.36 3.64 1.95
C ARG A 59 6.65 4.30 1.45
N GLU A 60 7.11 3.98 0.23
CA GLU A 60 8.28 4.61 -0.38
C GLU A 60 8.02 6.09 -0.66
N ARG A 61 6.83 6.43 -1.19
CA ARG A 61 6.39 7.80 -1.43
C ARG A 61 6.40 8.62 -0.14
N LEU A 62 5.74 8.15 0.91
CA LEU A 62 5.69 8.81 2.21
C LEU A 62 7.08 8.95 2.87
N SER A 63 7.96 7.98 2.68
CA SER A 63 9.33 8.05 3.17
C SER A 63 10.11 9.17 2.47
N ALA A 64 9.96 9.31 1.15
CA ALA A 64 10.57 10.41 0.40
C ALA A 64 10.04 11.78 0.84
N GLU A 65 8.74 11.89 1.08
CA GLU A 65 8.12 13.12 1.59
C GLU A 65 8.62 13.48 2.98
N ARG A 66 8.62 12.53 3.91
CA ARG A 66 9.15 12.73 5.27
C ARG A 66 10.60 13.24 5.24
N ASP A 67 11.44 12.64 4.40
CA ASP A 67 12.86 13.01 4.29
C ASP A 67 13.04 14.38 3.64
N ALA A 68 12.16 14.75 2.71
CA ALA A 68 12.10 16.09 2.14
C ALA A 68 11.70 17.15 3.18
N PHE A 69 10.68 16.87 3.99
CA PHE A 69 10.29 17.74 5.10
C PHE A 69 11.39 17.86 6.17
N GLN A 70 12.09 16.77 6.48
CA GLN A 70 13.23 16.80 7.40
C GLN A 70 14.35 17.69 6.87
N THR A 71 14.62 17.61 5.55
CA THR A 71 15.62 18.45 4.90
C THR A 71 15.20 19.93 4.89
N PHE A 72 13.93 20.19 4.59
CA PHE A 72 13.35 21.53 4.67
C PHE A 72 13.44 22.10 6.07
N LEU A 73 13.01 21.35 7.07
CA LEU A 73 13.08 21.74 8.48
C LEU A 73 14.49 22.12 8.94
N ASN A 74 15.50 21.34 8.51
CA ASN A 74 16.90 21.62 8.83
C ASN A 74 17.36 22.93 8.18
N ARG A 75 16.96 23.20 6.94
CA ARG A 75 17.23 24.47 6.26
C ARG A 75 16.51 25.64 6.96
N MET A 76 15.26 25.45 7.38
CA MET A 76 14.49 26.50 8.11
C MET A 76 15.16 26.86 9.45
N ARG A 77 15.71 25.90 10.16
CA ARG A 77 16.43 26.16 11.43
C ARG A 77 17.66 27.04 11.23
N SER A 78 18.34 26.92 10.08
CA SER A 78 19.56 27.68 9.75
C SER A 78 19.29 29.09 9.21
N ILE A 79 18.06 29.40 8.79
CA ILE A 79 17.70 30.75 8.28
C ILE A 79 17.37 31.65 9.47
N ASP A 80 18.11 32.77 9.63
CA ASP A 80 17.81 33.75 10.66
C ASP A 80 16.59 34.60 10.26
N PRO A 81 15.61 34.79 11.15
CA PRO A 81 14.50 35.68 10.89
C PRO A 81 14.96 37.14 10.82
N ALA A 82 14.25 37.95 10.06
CA ALA A 82 14.53 39.38 10.00
C ALA A 82 14.32 40.04 11.38
N VAL A 83 15.33 40.72 11.88
CA VAL A 83 15.22 41.50 13.10
C VAL A 83 14.42 42.78 12.77
N THR A 84 13.16 42.81 13.17
CA THR A 84 12.38 44.03 13.17
C THR A 84 12.88 44.92 14.30
N ASN A 85 13.86 45.78 14.06
CA ASN A 85 14.28 46.79 15.00
C ASN A 85 13.18 47.86 15.07
N SER A 86 12.07 47.53 15.73
CA SER A 86 11.13 48.53 16.24
C SER A 86 11.69 49.06 17.53
N SER A 87 12.73 49.84 17.45
CA SER A 87 13.16 50.69 18.58
C SER A 87 12.37 51.99 18.52
N PRO A 88 11.37 52.20 19.38
CA PRO A 88 10.78 53.52 19.53
C PRO A 88 11.71 54.36 20.41
N GLY A 89 12.61 55.13 19.82
CA GLY A 89 13.43 56.03 20.57
C GLY A 89 14.86 56.18 20.07
N ALA A 90 15.09 56.61 18.87
CA ALA A 90 16.34 57.28 18.51
C ALA A 90 16.06 58.76 18.38
N ALA A 91 16.51 59.50 19.37
CA ALA A 91 16.53 60.93 19.39
C ALA A 91 17.20 61.47 18.12
N THR A 92 16.55 62.38 17.45
CA THR A 92 17.04 63.17 16.34
C THR A 92 18.28 63.94 16.74
N ASP A 93 19.43 63.56 16.20
CA ASP A 93 20.64 64.38 16.22
C ASP A 93 20.67 65.16 14.86
N PRO A 94 20.63 66.51 14.85
CA PRO A 94 20.44 67.28 13.63
C PRO A 94 21.75 67.66 12.93
N ARG A 95 22.76 66.79 12.89
CA ARG A 95 23.98 67.05 12.09
C ARG A 95 24.62 65.76 11.62
N GLY A 96 24.28 65.39 10.42
CA GLY A 96 24.99 64.26 9.78
C GLY A 96 24.60 64.18 8.30
N THR A 97 25.46 64.68 7.46
CA THR A 97 25.43 64.52 6.00
C THR A 97 25.41 63.04 5.67
N GLN A 98 24.27 62.52 5.26
CA GLN A 98 24.16 61.13 4.77
C GLN A 98 24.40 61.12 3.28
N HIS A 99 25.50 60.53 2.87
CA HIS A 99 25.66 60.01 1.50
C HIS A 99 24.73 58.81 1.33
N PRO A 100 23.89 58.75 0.28
CA PRO A 100 23.15 57.52 -0.04
C PRO A 100 24.12 56.53 -0.64
N THR A 101 24.58 55.56 0.15
CA THR A 101 25.21 54.36 -0.37
C THR A 101 24.10 53.44 -0.90
N LEU A 102 24.15 53.24 -2.21
CA LEU A 102 23.40 52.25 -2.98
C LEU A 102 23.70 50.81 -2.44
N ALA A 103 22.91 50.34 -1.48
CA ALA A 103 22.82 48.96 -1.09
C ALA A 103 21.44 48.72 -0.42
N ASP A 104 20.38 49.08 -1.14
CA ASP A 104 19.00 48.80 -0.74
C ASP A 104 18.56 47.44 -1.29
N THR A 105 19.26 46.39 -0.89
CA THR A 105 18.69 45.04 -0.89
C THR A 105 18.17 44.85 0.50
N CYS A 106 16.84 45.02 0.69
CA CYS A 106 16.21 44.73 1.97
C CYS A 106 16.57 43.31 2.43
N PRO A 107 17.23 43.10 3.57
CA PRO A 107 17.64 41.75 4.02
C PRO A 107 16.46 40.82 4.13
N GLY A 108 15.26 41.31 4.29
CA GLY A 108 14.05 40.57 4.41
C GLY A 108 13.58 39.83 3.14
N ASP A 109 13.75 40.46 1.97
CA ASP A 109 13.38 39.84 0.68
C ASP A 109 14.30 38.64 0.36
N ALA A 110 15.58 38.72 0.70
CA ALA A 110 16.49 37.61 0.55
C ALA A 110 16.11 36.41 1.44
N THR A 111 15.70 36.66 2.69
CA THR A 111 15.31 35.62 3.65
C THR A 111 14.05 34.87 3.19
N LEU A 112 13.04 35.61 2.70
CA LEU A 112 11.82 34.99 2.15
C LEU A 112 12.14 34.14 0.90
N LYS A 113 12.97 34.67 -0.01
CA LYS A 113 13.42 33.92 -1.19
C LYS A 113 14.13 32.61 -0.79
N ASN A 114 14.95 32.64 0.24
CA ASN A 114 15.62 31.46 0.76
C ASN A 114 14.62 30.40 1.29
N VAL A 115 13.55 30.82 1.98
CA VAL A 115 12.48 29.93 2.44
C VAL A 115 11.78 29.26 1.25
N LEU A 116 11.35 30.05 0.27
CA LEU A 116 10.64 29.54 -0.91
C LEU A 116 11.54 28.66 -1.80
N SER A 117 12.82 29.03 -1.93
CA SER A 117 13.81 28.20 -2.66
C SER A 117 14.03 26.87 -1.93
N ALA A 118 14.19 26.91 -0.61
CA ALA A 118 14.35 25.71 0.19
C ALA A 118 13.16 24.75 0.04
N TYR A 119 11.91 25.28 0.11
CA TYR A 119 10.70 24.49 -0.07
C TYR A 119 10.63 23.86 -1.48
N LYS A 120 10.88 24.67 -2.51
CA LYS A 120 10.86 24.22 -3.90
C LYS A 120 11.89 23.15 -4.19
N GLU A 121 13.10 23.29 -3.62
CA GLU A 121 14.21 22.37 -3.85
C GLU A 121 14.12 21.07 -3.04
N THR A 122 13.31 21.04 -1.99
CA THR A 122 13.12 19.86 -1.15
C THR A 122 11.78 19.18 -1.41
N ILE A 123 10.69 19.78 -1.03
CA ILE A 123 9.35 19.19 -1.05
C ILE A 123 8.78 19.18 -2.46
N GLN A 124 8.70 20.32 -3.12
CA GLN A 124 8.11 20.44 -4.46
C GLN A 124 8.98 19.77 -5.55
N SER A 125 10.23 19.39 -5.24
CA SER A 125 11.09 18.66 -6.19
C SER A 125 10.78 17.18 -6.29
N LEU A 126 9.99 16.63 -5.39
CA LEU A 126 9.57 15.23 -5.43
C LEU A 126 8.75 14.94 -6.70
N PRO A 127 9.01 13.82 -7.38
CA PRO A 127 8.39 13.53 -8.69
C PRO A 127 6.86 13.56 -8.66
N HIS A 128 6.25 12.94 -7.66
CA HIS A 128 4.79 12.83 -7.58
C HIS A 128 4.07 14.18 -7.37
N TYR A 129 4.68 15.17 -6.70
CA TYR A 129 4.09 16.49 -6.60
C TYR A 129 3.97 17.20 -7.97
N ARG A 130 4.86 16.89 -8.88
CA ARG A 130 4.85 17.46 -10.23
C ARG A 130 3.93 16.70 -11.17
N GLU A 131 3.87 15.38 -11.02
CA GLU A 131 3.14 14.49 -11.94
C GLU A 131 1.65 14.38 -11.61
N GLU A 132 1.30 14.41 -10.31
CA GLU A 132 -0.06 14.13 -9.86
C GLU A 132 -0.89 15.37 -9.57
N TYR A 133 -0.26 16.45 -9.07
CA TYR A 133 -1.04 17.57 -8.53
C TYR A 133 -1.02 18.83 -9.42
N ASP A 134 -0.05 18.99 -10.34
CA ASP A 134 0.13 20.20 -11.19
C ASP A 134 -0.11 21.52 -10.41
N GLU A 135 0.18 21.49 -9.10
CA GLU A 135 -0.07 22.56 -8.16
C GLU A 135 0.99 23.65 -8.26
N THR A 136 0.56 24.89 -8.12
CA THR A 136 1.49 26.00 -7.93
C THR A 136 2.21 25.87 -6.58
N LEU A 137 3.40 26.47 -6.48
CA LEU A 137 4.16 26.52 -5.22
C LEU A 137 3.29 27.04 -4.04
N THR A 138 2.42 28.01 -4.31
CA THR A 138 1.57 28.63 -3.29
C THR A 138 0.46 27.69 -2.82
N GLU A 139 -0.17 26.98 -3.74
CA GLU A 139 -1.21 26.00 -3.43
C GLU A 139 -0.64 24.84 -2.64
N ASN A 140 0.45 24.26 -3.10
CA ASN A 140 1.11 23.16 -2.41
C ASN A 140 1.60 23.56 -0.99
N LEU A 141 2.25 24.73 -0.85
CA LEU A 141 2.69 25.23 0.44
C LEU A 141 1.50 25.53 1.37
N SER A 142 0.36 25.95 0.82
CA SER A 142 -0.88 26.17 1.58
C SER A 142 -1.51 24.87 2.07
N ALA A 143 -1.52 23.86 1.23
CA ALA A 143 -2.04 22.54 1.58
C ALA A 143 -1.20 21.87 2.68
N GLU A 144 0.12 21.93 2.54
CA GLU A 144 1.05 21.24 3.45
C GLU A 144 1.30 21.98 4.77
N LEU A 145 1.44 23.30 4.74
CA LEU A 145 1.88 24.08 5.91
C LEU A 145 0.81 25.07 6.43
N GLY A 146 -0.30 25.19 5.69
CA GLY A 146 -1.42 26.03 6.07
C GLY A 146 -1.47 27.40 5.39
N GLN A 147 -2.69 27.84 5.07
CA GLN A 147 -2.99 29.10 4.42
C GLN A 147 -2.54 30.33 5.24
N ASP A 148 -2.54 30.22 6.56
CA ASP A 148 -2.11 31.26 7.48
C ASP A 148 -0.61 31.60 7.31
N ILE A 149 0.22 30.57 7.12
CA ILE A 149 1.65 30.73 6.82
C ILE A 149 1.84 31.41 5.48
N VAL A 150 1.16 30.96 4.41
CA VAL A 150 1.24 31.57 3.08
C VAL A 150 0.84 33.04 3.14
N THR A 151 -0.25 33.35 3.81
CA THR A 151 -0.72 34.73 3.99
C THR A 151 0.30 35.56 4.76
N SER A 152 0.89 35.02 5.81
CA SER A 152 1.93 35.70 6.60
C SER A 152 3.18 36.01 5.76
N LEU A 153 3.65 35.05 4.95
CA LEU A 153 4.80 35.22 4.05
C LEU A 153 4.51 36.28 2.98
N ALA A 154 3.32 36.27 2.38
CA ALA A 154 2.92 37.23 1.35
C ALA A 154 2.76 38.65 1.89
N THR A 155 2.20 38.79 3.10
CA THR A 155 1.89 40.10 3.70
C THR A 155 3.14 40.77 4.23
N ASN A 156 3.98 40.04 4.95
CA ASN A 156 5.11 40.63 5.68
C ASN A 156 6.33 40.88 4.76
N LYS A 157 6.43 40.21 3.62
CA LYS A 157 7.58 40.25 2.70
C LYS A 157 8.94 39.95 3.38
N VAL A 158 8.91 39.54 4.63
CA VAL A 158 10.06 39.19 5.45
C VAL A 158 9.71 38.01 6.34
N LEU A 159 10.69 37.17 6.64
CA LEU A 159 10.52 36.06 7.60
C LEU A 159 10.56 36.62 9.03
N VAL A 160 9.39 36.86 9.62
CA VAL A 160 9.31 37.26 11.02
C VAL A 160 9.49 36.06 11.98
N PRO A 161 9.97 36.25 13.23
CA PRO A 161 10.20 35.15 14.17
C PRO A 161 8.98 34.26 14.44
N ALA A 162 7.78 34.85 14.42
CA ALA A 162 6.53 34.08 14.59
C ALA A 162 6.28 33.14 13.43
N THR A 163 6.42 33.64 12.17
CA THR A 163 6.25 32.82 10.96
C THR A 163 7.30 31.73 10.86
N LYS A 164 8.58 32.01 11.23
CA LYS A 164 9.62 30.98 11.29
C LYS A 164 9.23 29.87 12.27
N ARG A 165 8.71 30.23 13.42
CA ARG A 165 8.29 29.27 14.45
C ARG A 165 7.16 28.38 13.94
N ALA A 166 6.14 28.99 13.32
CA ALA A 166 5.02 28.26 12.71
C ALA A 166 5.48 27.32 11.58
N LEU A 167 6.40 27.76 10.72
CA LEU A 167 7.00 26.91 9.68
C LEU A 167 7.71 25.68 10.27
N VAL A 168 8.50 25.88 11.32
CA VAL A 168 9.21 24.77 12.00
C VAL A 168 8.22 23.81 12.65
N GLU A 169 7.19 24.32 13.32
CA GLU A 169 6.16 23.52 13.99
C GLU A 169 5.34 22.70 12.99
N ARG A 170 4.82 23.34 11.94
CA ARG A 170 4.05 22.65 10.88
C ARG A 170 4.89 21.63 10.12
N SER A 171 6.17 21.92 9.85
CA SER A 171 7.06 20.95 9.24
C SER A 171 7.31 19.74 10.14
N GLN A 172 7.39 19.91 11.44
CA GLN A 172 7.51 18.82 12.40
C GLN A 172 6.22 18.00 12.44
N GLU A 173 5.05 18.63 12.47
CA GLU A 173 3.74 17.97 12.41
C GLU A 173 3.61 17.13 11.12
N ALA A 174 4.06 17.66 9.97
CA ALA A 174 4.06 16.95 8.70
C ALA A 174 4.98 15.72 8.72
N ILE A 175 6.17 15.80 9.34
CA ILE A 175 7.09 14.68 9.52
C ILE A 175 6.46 13.61 10.42
N ASP A 176 5.88 14.02 11.56
CA ASP A 176 5.28 13.10 12.52
C ASP A 176 4.05 12.38 11.93
N SER A 177 3.22 13.09 11.17
CA SER A 177 2.07 12.51 10.45
C SER A 177 2.51 11.43 9.45
N ARG A 178 3.53 11.73 8.62
CA ARG A 178 4.07 10.77 7.65
C ARG A 178 4.72 9.57 8.33
N THR A 179 5.41 9.78 9.44
CA THR A 179 6.01 8.70 10.23
C THR A 179 4.95 7.75 10.77
N ASN A 180 3.86 8.28 11.34
CA ASN A 180 2.75 7.48 11.84
C ASN A 180 2.07 6.68 10.69
N LEU A 181 1.90 7.29 9.53
CA LEU A 181 1.30 6.62 8.38
C LEU A 181 2.22 5.52 7.81
N ILE A 182 3.54 5.76 7.74
CA ILE A 182 4.54 4.75 7.37
C ILE A 182 4.50 3.54 8.33
N GLU A 183 4.39 3.79 9.64
CA GLU A 183 4.26 2.71 10.63
C GLU A 183 2.97 1.91 10.41
N ALA A 184 1.85 2.58 10.15
CA ALA A 184 0.57 1.93 9.86
C ALA A 184 0.60 1.09 8.58
N ILE A 185 1.17 1.62 7.50
CA ILE A 185 1.31 0.89 6.23
C ILE A 185 2.27 -0.29 6.39
N THR A 186 3.34 -0.15 7.18
CA THR A 186 4.25 -1.27 7.45
C THR A 186 3.53 -2.40 8.17
N ALA A 187 2.71 -2.09 9.19
CA ALA A 187 1.90 -3.08 9.88
C ALA A 187 0.86 -3.74 8.95
N GLU A 188 0.32 -3.00 7.98
CA GLU A 188 -0.58 -3.55 6.97
C GLU A 188 0.16 -4.53 6.04
N ILE A 189 1.35 -4.18 5.55
CA ILE A 189 2.19 -5.07 4.73
C ILE A 189 2.48 -6.38 5.47
N ASP A 190 2.86 -6.31 6.75
CA ASP A 190 3.13 -7.48 7.58
C ASP A 190 1.87 -8.35 7.71
N SER A 191 0.71 -7.72 7.99
CA SER A 191 -0.58 -8.41 8.10
C SER A 191 -1.00 -9.11 6.79
N LEU A 192 -0.79 -8.46 5.63
CA LEU A 192 -1.08 -9.05 4.32
C LEU A 192 -0.15 -10.23 4.03
N THR A 193 1.15 -10.09 4.33
CA THR A 193 2.17 -11.10 4.08
C THR A 193 1.92 -12.35 4.92
N ASP A 194 1.62 -12.18 6.21
CA ASP A 194 1.31 -13.30 7.11
C ASP A 194 0.05 -14.04 6.66
N ALA A 195 -1.01 -13.31 6.34
CA ALA A 195 -2.26 -13.92 5.87
C ALA A 195 -2.10 -14.60 4.51
N GLN A 196 -1.29 -14.05 3.60
CA GLN A 196 -0.94 -14.70 2.33
C GLN A 196 -0.24 -16.04 2.57
N ALA A 197 0.77 -16.06 3.44
CA ALA A 197 1.50 -17.29 3.77
C ALA A 197 0.59 -18.38 4.36
N ASP A 198 -0.36 -18.00 5.25
CA ASP A 198 -1.35 -18.90 5.80
C ASP A 198 -2.25 -19.50 4.70
N LEU A 199 -2.80 -18.67 3.82
CA LEU A 199 -3.66 -19.12 2.71
C LEU A 199 -2.91 -20.02 1.70
N GLU A 200 -1.65 -19.71 1.40
CA GLU A 200 -0.78 -20.55 0.56
C GLU A 200 -0.50 -21.92 1.18
N ALA A 201 -0.28 -21.96 2.49
CA ALA A 201 -0.08 -23.20 3.24
C ALA A 201 -1.34 -24.08 3.22
N ILE A 202 -2.52 -23.49 3.42
CA ILE A 202 -3.82 -24.17 3.34
C ILE A 202 -4.04 -24.73 1.93
N GLU A 203 -3.81 -23.94 0.88
CA GLU A 203 -3.96 -24.36 -0.50
C GLU A 203 -3.01 -25.51 -0.86
N THR A 204 -1.76 -25.45 -0.41
CA THR A 204 -0.78 -26.51 -0.60
C THR A 204 -1.24 -27.83 0.04
N ARG A 205 -1.85 -27.77 1.23
CA ARG A 205 -2.39 -28.95 1.93
C ARG A 205 -3.62 -29.48 1.20
N ARG A 206 -4.51 -28.61 0.74
CA ARG A 206 -5.69 -28.97 -0.08
C ARG A 206 -5.29 -29.74 -1.34
N GLN A 207 -4.27 -29.26 -2.06
CA GLN A 207 -3.76 -29.93 -3.27
C GLN A 207 -3.19 -31.32 -2.96
N LYS A 208 -2.45 -31.46 -1.85
CA LYS A 208 -1.94 -32.79 -1.43
C LYS A 208 -3.06 -33.77 -1.11
N LEU A 209 -4.13 -33.33 -0.42
CA LEU A 209 -5.30 -34.17 -0.13
C LEU A 209 -5.99 -34.64 -1.40
N ARG A 210 -6.15 -33.75 -2.36
CA ARG A 210 -6.71 -34.09 -3.69
C ARG A 210 -5.86 -35.14 -4.41
N THR A 211 -4.55 -34.92 -4.51
CA THR A 211 -3.62 -35.87 -5.14
C THR A 211 -3.62 -37.22 -4.43
N HIS A 212 -3.72 -37.22 -3.09
CA HIS A 212 -3.83 -38.44 -2.32
C HIS A 212 -5.09 -39.24 -2.69
N LEU A 213 -6.26 -38.60 -2.73
CA LEU A 213 -7.52 -39.25 -3.08
C LEU A 213 -7.50 -39.83 -4.50
N GLU A 214 -6.95 -39.11 -5.47
CA GLU A 214 -6.81 -39.53 -6.87
C GLU A 214 -5.89 -40.75 -7.01
N GLY A 215 -4.89 -40.91 -6.12
CA GLY A 215 -3.95 -42.05 -6.09
C GLY A 215 -4.48 -43.33 -5.44
N VAL A 216 -5.56 -43.26 -4.67
CA VAL A 216 -6.09 -44.43 -3.92
C VAL A 216 -6.97 -45.31 -4.82
N LYS A 217 -6.54 -46.53 -5.09
CA LYS A 217 -7.26 -47.53 -5.90
C LYS A 217 -8.04 -48.56 -5.09
N ARG A 218 -7.76 -48.71 -3.76
CA ARG A 218 -8.44 -49.58 -2.85
C ARG A 218 -8.83 -48.83 -1.57
N ASN A 219 -9.90 -49.23 -0.89
CA ASN A 219 -10.45 -48.55 0.29
C ASN A 219 -10.79 -47.06 0.01
N GLN A 220 -11.32 -46.79 -1.16
CA GLN A 220 -11.58 -45.42 -1.62
C GLN A 220 -12.56 -44.70 -0.69
N SER A 221 -13.52 -45.42 -0.11
CA SER A 221 -14.50 -44.83 0.81
C SER A 221 -13.86 -44.43 2.16
N GLU A 222 -12.92 -45.21 2.71
CA GLU A 222 -12.21 -44.84 3.94
C GLU A 222 -11.28 -43.66 3.70
N ALA A 223 -10.51 -43.66 2.63
CA ALA A 223 -9.67 -42.52 2.25
C ALA A 223 -10.49 -41.26 1.96
N ALA A 224 -11.67 -41.41 1.36
CA ALA A 224 -12.59 -40.30 1.13
C ALA A 224 -13.08 -39.66 2.44
N PHE A 225 -13.37 -40.52 3.46
CA PHE A 225 -13.76 -39.99 4.77
C PHE A 225 -12.65 -39.18 5.45
N ASP A 226 -11.41 -39.72 5.44
CA ASP A 226 -10.25 -39.04 6.03
C ASP A 226 -9.97 -37.71 5.31
N VAL A 227 -10.05 -37.68 3.96
CA VAL A 227 -9.90 -36.46 3.17
C VAL A 227 -11.01 -35.48 3.46
N LEU A 228 -12.26 -35.92 3.63
CA LEU A 228 -13.38 -35.05 3.97
C LEU A 228 -13.19 -34.38 5.35
N CYS A 229 -12.72 -35.13 6.35
CA CYS A 229 -12.39 -34.58 7.66
C CYS A 229 -11.30 -33.51 7.56
N SER A 230 -10.22 -33.83 6.85
CA SER A 230 -9.11 -32.87 6.65
C SER A 230 -9.54 -31.61 5.87
N LEU A 231 -10.41 -31.73 4.86
CA LEU A 231 -10.95 -30.55 4.14
C LEU A 231 -11.81 -29.66 5.04
N ARG A 232 -12.55 -30.24 6.00
CA ARG A 232 -13.30 -29.44 6.99
C ARG A 232 -12.37 -28.69 7.95
N GLU A 233 -11.25 -29.30 8.34
CA GLU A 233 -10.23 -28.62 9.14
C GLU A 233 -9.65 -27.44 8.37
N LEU A 234 -9.31 -27.63 7.07
CA LEU A 234 -8.81 -26.55 6.23
C LEU A 234 -9.84 -25.41 6.03
N GLU A 235 -11.13 -25.74 5.92
CA GLU A 235 -12.20 -24.72 5.86
C GLU A 235 -12.21 -23.87 7.13
N SER A 236 -12.11 -24.52 8.32
CA SER A 236 -12.03 -23.81 9.59
C SER A 236 -10.79 -22.91 9.68
N GLU A 237 -9.65 -23.36 9.18
CA GLU A 237 -8.42 -22.53 9.13
C GLU A 237 -8.59 -21.30 8.23
N VAL A 238 -9.28 -21.43 7.09
CA VAL A 238 -9.60 -20.28 6.22
C VAL A 238 -10.51 -19.29 6.95
N ASP A 239 -11.52 -19.79 7.68
CA ASP A 239 -12.43 -18.93 8.47
C ASP A 239 -11.64 -18.20 9.57
N ASP A 240 -10.67 -18.84 10.21
CA ASP A 240 -9.78 -18.21 11.21
C ASP A 240 -8.91 -17.11 10.60
N VAL A 241 -8.40 -17.30 9.38
CA VAL A 241 -7.67 -16.23 8.65
C VAL A 241 -8.59 -15.06 8.35
N ALA A 242 -9.79 -15.33 7.85
CA ALA A 242 -10.78 -14.31 7.55
C ALA A 242 -11.22 -13.53 8.80
N GLN A 243 -11.43 -14.21 9.92
CA GLN A 243 -11.78 -13.60 11.20
C GLN A 243 -10.65 -12.69 11.70
N ARG A 244 -9.43 -13.17 11.77
CA ARG A 244 -8.26 -12.34 12.16
C ARG A 244 -8.15 -11.10 11.29
N ARG A 245 -8.35 -11.24 9.99
CA ARG A 245 -8.34 -10.10 9.08
C ARG A 245 -9.47 -9.10 9.35
N GLN A 246 -10.68 -9.57 9.63
CA GLN A 246 -11.79 -8.69 10.01
C GLN A 246 -11.51 -7.92 11.30
N GLU A 247 -10.88 -8.56 12.28
CA GLU A 247 -10.47 -7.92 13.53
C GLU A 247 -9.44 -6.82 13.27
N THR A 248 -8.45 -7.06 12.39
CA THR A 248 -7.47 -6.04 11.97
C THR A 248 -8.14 -4.86 11.26
N LEU A 249 -9.08 -5.14 10.35
CA LEU A 249 -9.83 -4.10 9.62
C LEU A 249 -10.70 -3.23 10.55
N GLN A 250 -11.18 -3.79 11.66
CA GLN A 250 -11.95 -3.06 12.68
C GLN A 250 -11.06 -2.23 13.62
N ASN A 251 -9.77 -2.56 13.72
CA ASN A 251 -8.80 -1.91 14.58
C ASN A 251 -7.51 -1.60 13.79
N PRO A 252 -7.57 -0.65 12.83
CA PRO A 252 -6.41 -0.34 12.01
C PRO A 252 -5.26 0.21 12.84
N PRO A 253 -4.01 0.01 12.39
CA PRO A 253 -2.82 0.41 13.13
C PRO A 253 -2.57 1.93 13.15
N VAL A 254 -3.47 2.73 12.61
CA VAL A 254 -3.34 4.20 12.58
C VAL A 254 -3.44 4.75 14.01
N ARG A 255 -2.35 5.33 14.50
CA ARG A 255 -2.36 6.06 15.77
C ARG A 255 -3.08 7.38 15.59
N GLU A 256 -4.15 7.56 16.34
CA GLU A 256 -4.96 8.77 16.35
C GLU A 256 -4.11 10.00 16.69
N SER A 257 -4.19 11.05 15.87
CA SER A 257 -3.92 12.39 16.37
C SER A 257 -5.07 12.78 17.30
N THR A 258 -4.77 12.89 18.56
CA THR A 258 -5.43 13.45 19.77
C THR A 258 -6.87 13.98 19.75
N THR A 259 -7.67 13.71 18.73
CA THR A 259 -9.07 14.15 18.70
C THR A 259 -9.92 12.94 18.34
N SER A 260 -10.61 12.38 19.35
CA SER A 260 -11.59 11.26 19.34
C SER A 260 -11.61 10.33 18.12
N PRO A 261 -11.41 9.01 18.34
CA PRO A 261 -11.51 8.02 17.26
C PRO A 261 -12.92 8.04 16.68
N SER A 262 -13.06 8.55 15.50
CA SER A 262 -14.30 8.41 14.75
C SER A 262 -14.25 7.07 14.02
N ARG A 263 -15.35 6.32 14.08
CA ARG A 263 -15.51 5.07 13.31
C ARG A 263 -15.32 5.28 11.79
N THR A 264 -15.26 6.52 11.37
CA THR A 264 -15.03 6.97 9.99
C THR A 264 -13.55 6.90 9.61
N ASP A 265 -12.62 7.14 10.55
CA ASP A 265 -11.17 7.19 10.27
C ASP A 265 -10.61 5.82 9.80
N HIS A 266 -11.24 4.72 10.25
CA HIS A 266 -10.86 3.36 9.86
C HIS A 266 -11.19 3.03 8.40
N ILE A 267 -12.32 3.55 7.93
CA ILE A 267 -12.76 3.37 6.53
C ILE A 267 -11.88 4.20 5.61
N GLU A 268 -11.47 5.39 6.07
CA GLU A 268 -10.62 6.30 5.30
C GLU A 268 -9.23 5.73 5.04
N PHE A 269 -8.60 5.03 6.01
CA PHE A 269 -7.28 4.41 5.83
C PHE A 269 -7.26 3.35 4.72
N TYR A 270 -8.20 2.40 4.76
CA TYR A 270 -8.27 1.34 3.75
C TYR A 270 -8.84 1.83 2.41
N GLU A 271 -9.67 2.87 2.42
CA GLU A 271 -10.12 3.54 1.21
C GLU A 271 -8.99 4.31 0.54
N TYR A 272 -8.14 4.94 1.32
CA TYR A 272 -6.93 5.59 0.86
C TYR A 272 -5.96 4.60 0.20
N LEU A 273 -5.72 3.44 0.82
CA LEU A 273 -4.78 2.44 0.27
C LEU A 273 -5.34 1.68 -0.93
N TYR A 274 -6.61 1.30 -0.90
CA TYR A 274 -7.20 0.36 -1.86
C TYR A 274 -8.36 0.98 -2.68
N GLY A 275 -8.54 2.28 -2.63
CA GLY A 275 -9.61 2.98 -3.34
C GLY A 275 -9.40 3.08 -4.87
N VAL A 276 -8.26 2.62 -5.36
CA VAL A 276 -7.96 2.53 -6.80
C VAL A 276 -8.61 1.26 -7.36
N GLU A 277 -9.28 1.35 -8.52
CA GLU A 277 -10.14 0.31 -9.09
C GLU A 277 -9.45 -1.04 -9.38
N GLU A 278 -8.12 -1.11 -9.39
CA GLU A 278 -7.35 -2.28 -9.80
C GLU A 278 -7.15 -3.32 -8.70
N VAL A 279 -7.27 -2.94 -7.42
CA VAL A 279 -7.05 -3.82 -6.26
C VAL A 279 -8.36 -4.01 -5.49
N PRO A 280 -8.75 -5.24 -5.14
CA PRO A 280 -9.89 -5.44 -4.27
C PRO A 280 -9.70 -4.72 -2.94
N ARG A 281 -10.70 -3.98 -2.48
CA ARG A 281 -10.66 -3.23 -1.20
C ARG A 281 -10.24 -4.09 0.00
N TYR A 282 -10.52 -5.39 -0.07
CA TYR A 282 -10.20 -6.36 0.98
C TYR A 282 -9.55 -7.62 0.37
N PRO A 283 -8.28 -7.55 -0.07
CA PRO A 283 -7.66 -8.61 -0.87
C PRO A 283 -7.62 -9.95 -0.13
N ILE A 284 -7.30 -9.97 1.18
CA ILE A 284 -7.28 -11.21 1.97
C ILE A 284 -8.68 -11.82 2.13
N LEU A 285 -9.72 -11.01 2.38
CA LEU A 285 -11.07 -11.55 2.52
C LEU A 285 -11.59 -12.11 1.19
N SER A 286 -11.23 -11.48 0.07
CA SER A 286 -11.53 -11.99 -1.26
C SER A 286 -10.85 -13.34 -1.49
N ALA A 287 -9.55 -13.43 -1.22
CA ALA A 287 -8.77 -14.66 -1.35
C ALA A 287 -9.30 -15.79 -0.44
N ALA A 288 -9.60 -15.48 0.82
CA ALA A 288 -10.17 -16.44 1.76
C ALA A 288 -11.54 -16.97 1.30
N ALA A 289 -12.42 -16.10 0.78
CA ALA A 289 -13.72 -16.50 0.26
C ALA A 289 -13.61 -17.44 -0.94
N GLU A 290 -12.68 -17.18 -1.87
CA GLU A 290 -12.43 -18.03 -3.03
C GLU A 290 -11.84 -19.38 -2.63
N LEU A 291 -10.85 -19.39 -1.71
CA LEU A 291 -10.26 -20.63 -1.21
C LEU A 291 -11.30 -21.47 -0.46
N GLY A 292 -12.10 -20.86 0.41
CA GLY A 292 -13.19 -21.55 1.10
C GLY A 292 -14.21 -22.14 0.14
N SER A 293 -14.57 -21.41 -0.94
CA SER A 293 -15.42 -21.93 -2.00
C SER A 293 -14.81 -23.15 -2.70
N THR A 294 -13.52 -23.10 -2.98
CA THR A 294 -12.77 -24.22 -3.61
C THR A 294 -12.72 -25.43 -2.69
N ILE A 295 -12.51 -25.25 -1.37
CA ILE A 295 -12.52 -26.34 -0.38
C ILE A 295 -13.90 -26.98 -0.31
N ARG A 296 -14.99 -26.20 -0.25
CA ARG A 296 -16.39 -26.70 -0.25
C ARG A 296 -16.70 -27.50 -1.51
N ALA A 297 -16.30 -27.02 -2.67
CA ALA A 297 -16.44 -27.77 -3.91
C ALA A 297 -15.67 -29.10 -3.88
N GLY A 298 -14.49 -29.11 -3.25
CA GLY A 298 -13.72 -30.35 -3.00
C GLY A 298 -14.45 -31.32 -2.08
N GLN A 299 -15.05 -30.85 -0.99
CA GLN A 299 -15.86 -31.68 -0.08
C GLN A 299 -17.04 -32.33 -0.78
N GLU A 300 -17.77 -31.59 -1.63
CA GLU A 300 -18.87 -32.13 -2.43
C GLU A 300 -18.42 -33.23 -3.40
N GLN A 301 -17.21 -33.08 -3.97
CA GLN A 301 -16.64 -34.13 -4.83
C GLN A 301 -16.30 -35.37 -4.04
N VAL A 302 -15.66 -35.23 -2.87
CA VAL A 302 -15.24 -36.35 -2.01
C VAL A 302 -16.46 -37.19 -1.56
N ILE A 303 -17.57 -36.56 -1.22
CA ILE A 303 -18.81 -37.25 -0.83
C ILE A 303 -19.31 -38.23 -1.90
N LYS A 304 -19.02 -38.00 -3.19
CA LYS A 304 -19.40 -38.91 -4.28
C LYS A 304 -18.62 -40.21 -4.29
N TYR A 305 -17.49 -40.28 -3.58
CA TYR A 305 -16.66 -41.49 -3.43
C TYR A 305 -17.00 -42.31 -2.17
N MET A 306 -17.82 -41.79 -1.29
CA MET A 306 -18.32 -42.46 -0.10
C MET A 306 -19.51 -43.35 -0.40
#